data_e7ff83f970e340929a2f4c33c9c6a520
#
_entry.id   e7ff83f970e340929a2f4c33c9c6a520
#
_cell.length_a   1.000
_cell.length_b   1.000
_cell.length_c   1.000
_cell.angle_alpha   90.00
_cell.angle_beta   90.00
_cell.angle_gamma   90.00
#
_symmetry.space_group_name_H-M   'P 1'
#
loop_
_entity.id
_entity.type
_entity.pdbx_description
1 polymer ?
#
loop_
_entity_poly.entity_id
_entity_poly.type
_entity_poly.pdbx_seq_one_letter_code
_entity_poly.pdbx_strand_id
1 'polypeptide(L)'
;MEKIILGIDPGTNLMGYGLLKVKDGKAQMITMGVIDLRKFPDAYLKLGHIFERVTGIIDGYLPDEMAIEAPFFGKNVQSMLKLGRAQGTAIAAAIHHGVPIHEYAPMKIKMAITGNGNAAKEQVAGMLQRLLSIPQEEMSKFMDATDALAAAYCHYLQMGRPVSDVKYRGWKDFVNKNKEKVSKRPSVKSETVKDEDD
;
A
#
# COMPACT_ATOMS: atom_id res chain seq x y z
N MET A 1 -8.31 -3.98 -19.75
CA MET A 1 -8.92 -4.82 -18.70
C MET A 1 -9.13 -3.94 -17.49
N GLU A 2 -10.28 -4.05 -16.83
CA GLU A 2 -10.60 -3.27 -15.62
C GLU A 2 -10.41 -4.15 -14.39
N LYS A 3 -9.85 -3.60 -13.30
CA LYS A 3 -9.65 -4.29 -12.03
C LYS A 3 -10.03 -3.38 -10.86
N ILE A 4 -10.57 -3.97 -9.80
CA ILE A 4 -10.86 -3.29 -8.54
C ILE A 4 -9.95 -3.86 -7.45
N ILE A 5 -9.26 -2.97 -6.73
CA ILE A 5 -8.35 -3.31 -5.63
C ILE A 5 -8.95 -2.76 -4.34
N LEU A 6 -9.14 -3.64 -3.35
CA LEU A 6 -9.50 -3.27 -1.99
C LEU A 6 -8.23 -3.10 -1.15
N GLY A 7 -8.00 -1.93 -0.60
CA GLY A 7 -6.96 -1.68 0.39
C GLY A 7 -7.52 -1.74 1.79
N ILE A 8 -6.78 -2.35 2.73
CA ILE A 8 -7.11 -2.42 4.15
C ILE A 8 -5.91 -1.96 4.99
N ASP A 9 -6.17 -1.04 5.92
CA ASP A 9 -5.27 -0.69 7.03
C ASP A 9 -5.85 -1.24 8.33
N PRO A 10 -5.29 -2.34 8.87
CA PRO A 10 -5.82 -2.97 10.07
C PRO A 10 -5.71 -2.08 11.30
N GLY A 11 -6.79 -1.95 12.06
CA GLY A 11 -6.83 -1.22 13.30
C GLY A 11 -7.73 -1.86 14.36
N THR A 12 -7.50 -1.57 15.64
CA THR A 12 -8.29 -2.10 16.77
C THR A 12 -9.39 -1.16 17.23
N ASN A 13 -9.34 0.10 16.83
CA ASN A 13 -10.34 1.13 17.11
C ASN A 13 -10.98 1.68 15.83
N LEU A 14 -10.17 1.89 14.82
CA LEU A 14 -10.58 2.25 13.46
C LEU A 14 -9.83 1.32 12.51
N MET A 15 -10.52 0.75 11.54
CA MET A 15 -9.92 0.01 10.44
C MET A 15 -10.20 0.80 9.16
N GLY A 16 -9.15 1.20 8.47
CA GLY A 16 -9.26 1.90 7.20
C GLY A 16 -9.61 0.94 6.06
N TYR A 17 -10.39 1.41 5.09
CA TYR A 17 -10.54 0.75 3.79
C TYR A 17 -10.49 1.78 2.65
N GLY A 18 -10.01 1.35 1.49
CA GLY A 18 -9.97 2.16 0.28
C GLY A 18 -10.10 1.30 -0.96
N LEU A 19 -10.84 1.75 -1.94
CA LEU A 19 -11.10 1.04 -3.19
C LEU A 19 -10.54 1.84 -4.37
N LEU A 20 -9.72 1.16 -5.16
CA LEU A 20 -9.19 1.68 -6.42
C LEU A 20 -9.76 0.89 -7.60
N LYS A 21 -10.13 1.63 -8.63
CA LYS A 21 -10.41 1.10 -9.96
C LYS A 21 -9.19 1.32 -10.86
N VAL A 22 -8.71 0.27 -11.47
CA VAL A 22 -7.62 0.31 -12.44
C VAL A 22 -8.18 0.01 -13.81
N LYS A 23 -8.07 0.97 -14.72
CA LYS A 23 -8.52 0.83 -16.12
C LYS A 23 -7.47 1.45 -17.05
N ASP A 24 -7.05 0.71 -18.08
CA ASP A 24 -6.10 1.16 -19.10
C ASP A 24 -4.81 1.75 -18.50
N GLY A 25 -4.30 1.10 -17.43
CA GLY A 25 -3.08 1.51 -16.74
C GLY A 25 -3.22 2.76 -15.87
N LYS A 26 -4.45 3.25 -15.63
CA LYS A 26 -4.73 4.39 -14.74
C LYS A 26 -5.53 3.93 -13.53
N ALA A 27 -5.10 4.38 -12.36
CA ALA A 27 -5.82 4.15 -11.11
C ALA A 27 -6.72 5.35 -10.79
N GLN A 28 -7.94 5.07 -10.32
CA GLN A 28 -8.89 6.06 -9.82
C GLN A 28 -9.46 5.58 -8.50
N MET A 29 -9.65 6.49 -7.54
CA MET A 29 -10.34 6.17 -6.30
C MET A 29 -11.83 5.98 -6.57
N ILE A 30 -12.41 4.87 -6.08
CA ILE A 30 -13.85 4.67 -6.05
C ILE A 30 -14.41 5.28 -4.77
N THR A 31 -13.85 4.87 -3.63
CA THR A 31 -14.23 5.35 -2.29
C THR A 31 -13.17 5.00 -1.28
N MET A 32 -13.20 5.64 -0.13
CA MET A 32 -12.44 5.26 1.07
C MET A 32 -13.26 5.58 2.32
N GLY A 33 -12.94 4.92 3.41
CA GLY A 33 -13.63 5.15 4.68
C GLY A 33 -13.05 4.34 5.82
N VAL A 34 -13.72 4.39 6.96
CA VAL A 34 -13.31 3.70 8.18
C VAL A 34 -14.42 2.81 8.71
N ILE A 35 -14.04 1.67 9.25
CA ILE A 35 -14.87 0.80 10.07
C ILE A 35 -14.62 1.19 11.52
N ASP A 36 -15.61 1.81 12.16
CA ASP A 36 -15.49 2.31 13.54
C ASP A 36 -15.79 1.19 14.55
N LEU A 37 -14.75 0.77 15.27
CA LEU A 37 -14.79 -0.30 16.27
C LEU A 37 -14.88 0.23 17.71
N ARG A 38 -14.82 1.54 17.92
CA ARG A 38 -14.77 2.16 19.27
C ARG A 38 -16.04 1.94 20.08
N LYS A 39 -17.17 1.83 19.39
CA LYS A 39 -18.48 1.59 19.98
C LYS A 39 -18.67 0.16 20.54
N PHE A 40 -17.79 -0.75 20.23
CA PHE A 40 -17.86 -2.13 20.71
C PHE A 40 -16.92 -2.32 21.90
N PRO A 41 -17.43 -2.65 23.10
CA PRO A 41 -16.59 -2.84 24.29
C PRO A 41 -15.83 -4.15 24.27
N ASP A 42 -16.40 -5.17 23.64
CA ASP A 42 -15.84 -6.52 23.60
C ASP A 42 -15.00 -6.76 22.34
N ALA A 43 -13.86 -7.48 22.53
CA ALA A 43 -12.94 -7.75 21.43
C ALA A 43 -13.54 -8.68 20.36
N TYR A 44 -14.37 -9.65 20.74
CA TYR A 44 -14.97 -10.59 19.80
C TYR A 44 -16.08 -9.94 18.99
N LEU A 45 -16.85 -9.01 19.60
CA LEU A 45 -17.82 -8.18 18.89
C LEU A 45 -17.13 -7.28 17.85
N LYS A 46 -15.95 -6.75 18.15
CA LYS A 46 -15.15 -6.01 17.18
C LYS A 46 -14.77 -6.89 15.98
N LEU A 47 -14.32 -8.13 16.22
CA LEU A 47 -13.95 -9.06 15.15
C LEU A 47 -15.16 -9.43 14.30
N GLY A 48 -16.32 -9.73 14.92
CA GLY A 48 -17.57 -9.98 14.19
C GLY A 48 -17.92 -8.81 13.28
N HIS A 49 -17.86 -7.59 13.81
CA HIS A 49 -18.14 -6.38 13.01
C HIS A 49 -17.16 -6.15 11.87
N ILE A 50 -15.85 -6.42 12.09
CA ILE A 50 -14.85 -6.38 11.00
C ILE A 50 -15.24 -7.34 9.90
N PHE A 51 -15.54 -8.61 10.25
CA PHE A 51 -15.91 -9.61 9.27
C PHE A 51 -17.12 -9.18 8.45
N GLU A 52 -18.21 -8.78 9.11
CA GLU A 52 -19.44 -8.31 8.45
C GLU A 52 -19.19 -7.12 7.52
N ARG A 53 -18.43 -6.11 7.98
CA ARG A 53 -18.20 -4.90 7.22
C ARG A 53 -17.29 -5.14 6.01
N VAL A 54 -16.21 -5.93 6.17
CA VAL A 54 -15.31 -6.30 5.07
C VAL A 54 -16.06 -7.16 4.04
N THR A 55 -16.84 -8.13 4.49
CA THR A 55 -17.76 -8.91 3.62
C THR A 55 -18.68 -7.99 2.83
N GLY A 56 -19.37 -7.07 3.50
CA GLY A 56 -20.28 -6.14 2.82
C GLY A 56 -19.59 -5.21 1.82
N ILE A 57 -18.33 -4.84 2.07
CA ILE A 57 -17.51 -4.08 1.09
C ILE A 57 -17.17 -4.97 -0.10
N ILE A 58 -16.78 -6.23 0.12
CA ILE A 58 -16.45 -7.18 -0.94
C ILE A 58 -17.68 -7.47 -1.80
N ASP A 59 -18.82 -7.74 -1.19
CA ASP A 59 -20.08 -8.00 -1.90
C ASP A 59 -20.56 -6.79 -2.71
N GLY A 60 -20.36 -5.58 -2.18
CA GLY A 60 -20.82 -4.36 -2.83
C GLY A 60 -19.95 -3.89 -4.00
N TYR A 61 -18.65 -4.14 -3.93
CA TYR A 61 -17.68 -3.61 -4.92
C TYR A 61 -17.00 -4.70 -5.75
N LEU A 62 -17.10 -5.97 -5.38
CA LEU A 62 -16.54 -7.13 -6.08
C LEU A 62 -15.04 -6.93 -6.42
N PRO A 63 -14.16 -6.68 -5.44
CA PRO A 63 -12.75 -6.45 -5.71
C PRO A 63 -12.08 -7.72 -6.25
N ASP A 64 -11.21 -7.54 -7.24
CA ASP A 64 -10.41 -8.62 -7.83
C ASP A 64 -9.27 -9.06 -6.93
N GLU A 65 -8.72 -8.13 -6.14
CA GLU A 65 -7.57 -8.35 -5.27
C GLU A 65 -7.67 -7.46 -4.01
N MET A 66 -7.14 -7.96 -2.88
CA MET A 66 -7.03 -7.19 -1.64
C MET A 66 -5.57 -6.91 -1.30
N ALA A 67 -5.25 -5.65 -1.05
CA ALA A 67 -3.98 -5.21 -0.51
C ALA A 67 -4.15 -4.85 0.97
N ILE A 68 -3.32 -5.41 1.85
CA ILE A 68 -3.42 -5.16 3.29
C ILE A 68 -2.07 -4.73 3.85
N GLU A 69 -2.08 -3.73 4.75
CA GLU A 69 -0.87 -3.36 5.46
C GLU A 69 -0.49 -4.46 6.45
N ALA A 70 0.78 -4.90 6.40
CA ALA A 70 1.32 -5.88 7.33
C ALA A 70 1.50 -5.24 8.72
N PRO A 71 1.21 -5.96 9.82
CA PRO A 71 1.37 -5.43 11.15
C PRO A 71 2.84 -5.10 11.43
N PHE A 72 3.06 -3.93 12.02
CA PHE A 72 4.40 -3.52 12.43
C PHE A 72 4.74 -4.11 13.81
N PHE A 73 5.98 -4.61 13.97
CA PHE A 73 6.47 -5.11 15.24
C PHE A 73 6.67 -3.96 16.24
N GLY A 74 5.69 -3.76 17.12
CA GLY A 74 5.74 -2.77 18.19
C GLY A 74 6.27 -3.35 19.49
N LYS A 75 6.59 -2.48 20.47
CA LYS A 75 7.04 -2.90 21.82
C LYS A 75 5.93 -3.55 22.66
N ASN A 76 4.67 -3.28 22.36
CA ASN A 76 3.53 -3.79 23.12
C ASN A 76 2.92 -5.04 22.46
N VAL A 77 3.28 -6.20 22.98
CA VAL A 77 2.84 -7.53 22.50
C VAL A 77 1.31 -7.65 22.50
N GLN A 78 0.63 -7.15 23.54
CA GLN A 78 -0.83 -7.23 23.63
C GLN A 78 -1.53 -6.44 22.52
N SER A 79 -1.01 -5.26 22.20
CA SER A 79 -1.54 -4.46 21.09
C SER A 79 -1.30 -5.14 19.75
N MET A 80 -0.14 -5.78 19.57
CA MET A 80 0.18 -6.53 18.35
C MET A 80 -0.73 -7.75 18.17
N LEU A 81 -1.02 -8.50 19.24
CA LEU A 81 -1.95 -9.63 19.20
C LEU A 81 -3.37 -9.18 18.82
N LYS A 82 -3.83 -8.05 19.37
CA LYS A 82 -5.14 -7.49 19.01
C LYS A 82 -5.17 -7.06 17.53
N LEU A 83 -4.10 -6.40 17.06
CA LEU A 83 -3.98 -5.97 15.66
C LEU A 83 -3.94 -7.16 14.71
N GLY A 84 -3.16 -8.19 15.02
CA GLY A 84 -3.08 -9.42 14.21
C GLY A 84 -4.42 -10.16 14.14
N ARG A 85 -5.22 -10.17 15.24
CA ARG A 85 -6.59 -10.72 15.18
C ARG A 85 -7.50 -9.91 14.25
N ALA A 86 -7.47 -8.58 14.33
CA ALA A 86 -8.25 -7.71 13.46
C ALA A 86 -7.86 -7.89 11.98
N GLN A 87 -6.55 -7.92 11.69
CA GLN A 87 -6.03 -8.21 10.35
C GLN A 87 -6.46 -9.60 9.86
N GLY A 88 -6.26 -10.64 10.66
CA GLY A 88 -6.63 -12.02 10.31
C GLY A 88 -8.13 -12.15 10.02
N THR A 89 -8.97 -11.37 10.70
CA THR A 89 -10.42 -11.36 10.44
C THR A 89 -10.74 -10.73 9.07
N ALA A 90 -10.09 -9.63 8.70
CA ALA A 90 -10.25 -9.03 7.37
C ALA A 90 -9.75 -9.98 6.27
N ILE A 91 -8.62 -10.67 6.50
CA ILE A 91 -8.07 -11.71 5.63
C ILE A 91 -9.07 -12.86 5.48
N ALA A 92 -9.67 -13.34 6.57
CA ALA A 92 -10.63 -14.43 6.54
C ALA A 92 -11.88 -14.06 5.71
N ALA A 93 -12.37 -12.83 5.80
CA ALA A 93 -13.47 -12.35 4.97
C ALA A 93 -13.11 -12.37 3.48
N ALA A 94 -11.89 -11.94 3.12
CA ALA A 94 -11.43 -11.98 1.73
C ALA A 94 -11.26 -13.42 1.21
N ILE A 95 -10.69 -14.33 2.01
CA ILE A 95 -10.54 -15.75 1.66
C ILE A 95 -11.92 -16.39 1.44
N HIS A 96 -12.89 -16.09 2.30
CA HIS A 96 -14.26 -16.60 2.18
C HIS A 96 -14.90 -16.27 0.82
N HIS A 97 -14.53 -15.13 0.24
CA HIS A 97 -15.01 -14.68 -1.07
C HIS A 97 -14.06 -15.03 -2.23
N GLY A 98 -12.99 -15.78 -1.97
CA GLY A 98 -11.99 -16.12 -2.99
C GLY A 98 -11.17 -14.94 -3.50
N VAL A 99 -11.11 -13.82 -2.76
CA VAL A 99 -10.34 -12.63 -3.15
C VAL A 99 -8.86 -12.85 -2.78
N PRO A 100 -7.92 -12.83 -3.75
CA PRO A 100 -6.49 -12.94 -3.51
C PRO A 100 -5.97 -11.79 -2.63
N ILE A 101 -5.00 -12.10 -1.75
CA ILE A 101 -4.49 -11.16 -0.74
C ILE A 101 -3.01 -10.90 -0.96
N HIS A 102 -2.63 -9.61 -0.86
CA HIS A 102 -1.25 -9.14 -0.97
C HIS A 102 -0.90 -8.28 0.24
N GLU A 103 0.08 -8.71 1.03
CA GLU A 103 0.55 -7.98 2.20
C GLU A 103 1.73 -7.06 1.86
N TYR A 104 1.71 -5.86 2.42
CA TYR A 104 2.76 -4.86 2.23
C TYR A 104 3.24 -4.28 3.56
N ALA A 105 4.55 -4.31 3.80
CA ALA A 105 5.14 -3.62 4.93
C ALA A 105 4.92 -2.09 4.83
N PRO A 106 4.68 -1.37 5.95
CA PRO A 106 4.47 0.08 5.97
C PRO A 106 5.56 0.87 5.22
N MET A 107 6.83 0.51 5.42
CA MET A 107 7.95 1.13 4.69
C MET A 107 7.85 0.94 3.17
N LYS A 108 7.38 -0.22 2.70
CA LYS A 108 7.22 -0.50 1.27
C LYS A 108 6.10 0.33 0.66
N ILE A 109 5.00 0.50 1.39
CA ILE A 109 3.88 1.35 0.98
C ILE A 109 4.36 2.80 0.82
N LYS A 110 5.02 3.35 1.85
CA LYS A 110 5.57 4.71 1.84
C LYS A 110 6.58 4.91 0.71
N MET A 111 7.52 3.98 0.55
CA MET A 111 8.52 4.01 -0.52
C MET A 111 7.90 3.99 -1.92
N ALA A 112 6.86 3.19 -2.11
CA ALA A 112 6.19 3.06 -3.41
C ALA A 112 5.49 4.37 -3.84
N ILE A 113 4.94 5.11 -2.88
CA ILE A 113 4.15 6.33 -3.13
C ILE A 113 5.03 7.57 -3.17
N THR A 114 5.94 7.72 -2.21
CA THR A 114 6.70 8.96 -2.00
C THR A 114 8.16 8.87 -2.42
N GLY A 115 8.67 7.68 -2.70
CA GLY A 115 10.12 7.43 -2.87
C GLY A 115 10.92 7.41 -1.57
N ASN A 116 10.26 7.60 -0.41
CA ASN A 116 10.89 7.61 0.91
C ASN A 116 10.11 6.70 1.89
N GLY A 117 10.74 5.60 2.35
CA GLY A 117 10.13 4.65 3.29
C GLY A 117 9.86 5.21 4.69
N ASN A 118 10.47 6.34 5.04
CA ASN A 118 10.29 7.04 6.31
C ASN A 118 9.37 8.27 6.19
N ALA A 119 8.64 8.41 5.07
CA ALA A 119 7.72 9.52 4.86
C ALA A 119 6.68 9.62 5.99
N ALA A 120 6.33 10.84 6.39
CA ALA A 120 5.24 11.10 7.31
C ALA A 120 3.88 10.77 6.66
N LYS A 121 2.86 10.50 7.49
CA LYS A 121 1.50 10.17 7.02
C LYS A 121 0.94 11.27 6.10
N GLU A 122 1.15 12.52 6.47
CA GLU A 122 0.69 13.68 5.70
C GLU A 122 1.35 13.77 4.32
N GLN A 123 2.61 13.37 4.22
CA GLN A 123 3.32 13.32 2.93
C GLN A 123 2.75 12.25 2.01
N VAL A 124 2.43 11.07 2.57
CA VAL A 124 1.77 9.98 1.82
C VAL A 124 0.39 10.43 1.35
N ALA A 125 -0.42 11.00 2.25
CA ALA A 125 -1.75 11.51 1.94
C ALA A 125 -1.71 12.58 0.85
N GLY A 126 -0.82 13.57 0.97
CA GLY A 126 -0.68 14.65 -0.02
C GLY A 126 -0.19 14.14 -1.39
N MET A 127 0.63 13.09 -1.42
CA MET A 127 1.04 12.47 -2.67
C MET A 127 -0.11 11.68 -3.31
N LEU A 128 -0.86 10.89 -2.54
CA LEU A 128 -2.04 10.17 -3.03
C LEU A 128 -3.10 11.11 -3.58
N GLN A 129 -3.33 12.22 -2.89
CA GLN A 129 -4.26 13.24 -3.34
C GLN A 129 -3.93 13.73 -4.75
N ARG A 130 -2.66 14.01 -5.03
CA ARG A 130 -2.18 14.45 -6.34
C ARG A 130 -2.26 13.36 -7.39
N LEU A 131 -1.78 12.15 -7.05
CA LEU A 131 -1.73 11.00 -7.97
C LEU A 131 -3.12 10.53 -8.39
N LEU A 132 -4.10 10.60 -7.50
CA LEU A 132 -5.47 10.16 -7.73
C LEU A 132 -6.44 11.33 -8.00
N SER A 133 -5.95 12.59 -7.98
CA SER A 133 -6.75 13.81 -8.16
C SER A 133 -7.95 13.87 -7.20
N ILE A 134 -7.72 13.51 -5.92
CA ILE A 134 -8.78 13.49 -4.89
C ILE A 134 -9.07 14.92 -4.43
N PRO A 135 -10.34 15.35 -4.38
CA PRO A 135 -10.70 16.65 -3.83
C PRO A 135 -10.25 16.84 -2.38
N GLN A 136 -9.80 18.04 -2.01
CA GLN A 136 -9.31 18.34 -0.66
C GLN A 136 -10.35 18.03 0.43
N GLU A 137 -11.61 18.26 0.14
CA GLU A 137 -12.72 18.00 1.05
C GLU A 137 -12.88 16.51 1.38
N GLU A 138 -12.67 15.63 0.40
CA GLU A 138 -12.71 14.18 0.59
C GLU A 138 -11.49 13.70 1.38
N MET A 139 -10.29 14.23 1.09
CA MET A 139 -9.09 13.90 1.84
C MET A 139 -9.20 14.26 3.32
N SER A 140 -9.68 15.47 3.63
CA SER A 140 -9.82 15.92 5.03
C SER A 140 -10.87 15.12 5.81
N LYS A 141 -11.93 14.69 5.15
CA LYS A 141 -13.01 13.88 5.74
C LYS A 141 -12.57 12.46 6.09
N PHE A 142 -11.62 11.88 5.35
CA PHE A 142 -11.25 10.47 5.45
C PHE A 142 -9.75 10.24 5.70
N MET A 143 -9.10 11.13 6.44
CA MET A 143 -7.66 11.02 6.72
C MET A 143 -7.24 9.66 7.30
N ASP A 144 -8.08 9.05 8.17
CA ASP A 144 -7.79 7.73 8.75
C ASP A 144 -7.94 6.57 7.75
N ALA A 145 -8.53 6.83 6.57
CA ALA A 145 -8.66 5.83 5.51
C ALA A 145 -7.54 5.92 4.46
N THR A 146 -6.71 6.97 4.50
CA THR A 146 -5.67 7.18 3.49
C THR A 146 -4.59 6.11 3.49
N ASP A 147 -4.30 5.49 4.65
CA ASP A 147 -3.30 4.43 4.75
C ASP A 147 -3.79 3.14 4.05
N ALA A 148 -5.08 2.85 4.11
CA ALA A 148 -5.71 1.76 3.36
C ALA A 148 -5.68 2.03 1.85
N LEU A 149 -6.01 3.24 1.43
CA LEU A 149 -5.91 3.64 0.02
C LEU A 149 -4.46 3.56 -0.47
N ALA A 150 -3.48 3.89 0.40
CA ALA A 150 -2.05 3.77 0.14
C ALA A 150 -1.64 2.31 -0.11
N ALA A 151 -2.17 1.36 0.66
CA ALA A 151 -1.93 -0.07 0.45
C ALA A 151 -2.45 -0.52 -0.92
N ALA A 152 -3.68 -0.12 -1.30
CA ALA A 152 -4.24 -0.41 -2.62
C ALA A 152 -3.40 0.21 -3.75
N TYR A 153 -2.96 1.46 -3.60
CA TYR A 153 -2.14 2.13 -4.60
C TYR A 153 -0.73 1.52 -4.71
N CYS A 154 -0.14 1.12 -3.59
CA CYS A 154 1.12 0.37 -3.58
C CYS A 154 0.98 -0.93 -4.38
N HIS A 155 -0.11 -1.65 -4.21
CA HIS A 155 -0.38 -2.88 -4.96
C HIS A 155 -0.53 -2.60 -6.47
N TYR A 156 -1.31 -1.60 -6.85
CA TYR A 156 -1.43 -1.15 -8.24
C TYR A 156 -0.07 -0.90 -8.90
N LEU A 157 0.86 -0.23 -8.20
CA LEU A 157 2.21 0.02 -8.71
C LEU A 157 3.08 -1.25 -8.83
N GLN A 158 2.74 -2.34 -8.12
CA GLN A 158 3.43 -3.62 -8.22
C GLN A 158 2.89 -4.52 -9.32
N MET A 159 1.60 -4.41 -9.67
CA MET A 159 0.93 -5.26 -10.67
C MET A 159 1.59 -5.22 -12.06
N GLY A 160 2.18 -4.10 -12.45
CA GLY A 160 2.85 -3.94 -13.74
C GLY A 160 4.35 -4.30 -13.74
N ARG A 161 4.91 -4.69 -12.59
CA ARG A 161 6.33 -5.03 -12.51
C ARG A 161 6.53 -6.51 -12.81
N PRO A 162 7.38 -6.88 -13.78
CA PRO A 162 7.75 -8.27 -13.96
C PRO A 162 8.34 -8.77 -12.64
N VAL A 163 7.81 -9.88 -12.13
CA VAL A 163 8.39 -10.57 -10.97
C VAL A 163 9.79 -11.02 -11.39
N SER A 164 10.81 -10.28 -10.98
CA SER A 164 12.18 -10.74 -11.15
C SER A 164 12.44 -11.78 -10.07
N ASP A 165 12.35 -13.06 -10.40
CA ASP A 165 12.75 -14.19 -9.52
C ASP A 165 14.23 -14.14 -9.15
N VAL A 166 14.98 -13.19 -9.66
CA VAL A 166 16.41 -13.03 -9.42
C VAL A 166 16.62 -12.25 -8.13
N LYS A 167 16.76 -12.99 -7.03
CA LYS A 167 17.27 -12.41 -5.77
C LYS A 167 18.77 -12.11 -5.95
N TYR A 168 19.12 -10.84 -5.90
CA TYR A 168 20.51 -10.40 -5.88
C TYR A 168 21.02 -10.34 -4.44
N ARG A 169 22.18 -10.96 -4.16
CA ARG A 169 22.86 -10.92 -2.85
C ARG A 169 23.58 -9.60 -2.57
N GLY A 170 23.32 -8.55 -3.33
CA GLY A 170 23.89 -7.22 -3.22
C GLY A 170 24.30 -6.65 -4.58
N TRP A 171 24.83 -5.43 -4.56
CA TRP A 171 25.19 -4.68 -5.78
C TRP A 171 26.21 -5.44 -6.66
N LYS A 172 27.19 -6.12 -6.08
CA LYS A 172 28.17 -6.91 -6.83
C LYS A 172 27.52 -8.07 -7.61
N ASP A 173 26.57 -8.76 -6.99
CA ASP A 173 25.83 -9.85 -7.65
C ASP A 173 24.93 -9.32 -8.76
N PHE A 174 24.29 -8.15 -8.54
CA PHE A 174 23.52 -7.47 -9.59
C PHE A 174 24.39 -7.11 -10.80
N VAL A 175 25.53 -6.47 -10.58
CA VAL A 175 26.48 -6.08 -11.66
C VAL A 175 26.97 -7.29 -12.42
N ASN A 176 27.37 -8.36 -11.72
CA ASN A 176 27.88 -9.58 -12.34
C ASN A 176 26.83 -10.27 -13.23
N LYS A 177 25.58 -10.32 -12.80
CA LYS A 177 24.46 -10.92 -13.55
C LYS A 177 23.89 -10.01 -14.66
N ASN A 178 24.24 -8.73 -14.66
CA ASN A 178 23.73 -7.74 -15.61
C ASN A 178 24.83 -6.93 -16.31
N LYS A 179 25.99 -7.52 -16.58
CA LYS A 179 27.15 -6.87 -17.18
C LYS A 179 26.80 -6.10 -18.46
N GLU A 180 25.95 -6.66 -19.32
CA GLU A 180 25.52 -6.00 -20.56
C GLU A 180 24.66 -4.75 -20.35
N LYS A 181 23.91 -4.68 -19.25
CA LYS A 181 23.10 -3.51 -18.91
C LYS A 181 23.93 -2.38 -18.28
N VAL A 182 25.00 -2.75 -17.59
CA VAL A 182 25.90 -1.80 -16.89
C VAL A 182 26.91 -1.18 -17.85
N SER A 183 27.38 -1.95 -18.85
CA SER A 183 28.37 -1.49 -19.85
C SER A 183 27.82 -0.52 -20.91
N LYS A 184 26.50 -0.39 -21.02
CA LYS A 184 25.83 0.49 -22.01
C LYS A 184 25.60 1.93 -21.54
N ARG A 185 26.11 2.35 -20.37
CA ARG A 185 26.05 3.77 -19.99
C ARG A 185 27.14 4.56 -20.76
N PRO A 186 26.79 5.62 -21.49
CA PRO A 186 27.78 6.49 -22.11
C PRO A 186 28.66 7.09 -21.00
N SER A 187 29.99 7.01 -21.15
CA SER A 187 30.94 7.70 -20.29
C SER A 187 30.66 9.19 -20.34
N VAL A 188 30.29 9.77 -19.18
CA VAL A 188 30.29 11.23 -19.05
C VAL A 188 31.76 11.67 -19.21
N LYS A 189 32.07 12.33 -20.35
CA LYS A 189 33.35 12.98 -20.55
C LYS A 189 33.45 14.08 -19.50
N SER A 190 34.45 13.97 -18.61
CA SER A 190 34.87 15.06 -17.74
C SER A 190 35.41 16.20 -18.65
N GLU A 191 34.64 17.27 -18.79
CA GLU A 191 35.15 18.52 -19.31
C GLU A 191 36.11 19.07 -18.26
N THR A 192 37.39 19.04 -18.58
CA THR A 192 38.41 19.76 -17.86
C THR A 192 38.19 21.25 -18.06
N VAL A 193 37.75 21.90 -16.99
CA VAL A 193 37.83 23.38 -16.90
C VAL A 193 39.30 23.77 -16.99
N LYS A 194 39.69 24.44 -18.06
CA LYS A 194 40.97 25.13 -18.15
C LYS A 194 40.82 26.44 -17.39
N ASP A 195 41.56 26.56 -16.29
CA ASP A 195 41.83 27.83 -15.68
C ASP A 195 42.68 28.65 -16.67
N GLU A 196 42.15 29.74 -17.17
CA GLU A 196 42.93 30.81 -17.84
C GLU A 196 43.22 31.86 -16.77
N ASP A 197 44.46 31.81 -16.26
CA ASP A 197 45.09 32.95 -15.63
C ASP A 197 45.50 33.93 -16.74
N ASP A 198 45.02 35.20 -16.64
CA ASP A 198 45.76 36.46 -16.93
C ASP A 198 44.99 37.65 -16.34
#